data_9948aefaf1628683088e455cec7d8bd6
#
_entry.id   9948aefaf1628683088e455cec7d8bd6
#
_cell.length_a   1.000
_cell.length_b   1.000
_cell.length_c   1.000
_cell.angle_alpha   90.00
_cell.angle_beta   90.00
_cell.angle_gamma   90.00
#
_symmetry.space_group_name_H-M   'P 1'
#
loop_
_entity.id
_entity.type
_entity.pdbx_description
1 polymer ?
#
loop_
_entity_poly.entity_id
_entity_poly.type
_entity_poly.pdbx_seq_one_letter_code
_entity_poly.pdbx_strand_id
1 'polypeptide(L)'
;MKNTKFKGMKKATVFALALSCMVTMFGTAAAPAPVHAEETETAAAEGGRTVPFYSLVKDGGNWDGSHYTKADGTLATDVFFFDGTYTYYLQADGSPMKDKLTYHPDGEHIIYLDTEGHEVFTSFQYCPSVEYTCYFDSQGYLYKDQITFVGDKVYYLNANGKMEQNGWFGFANGRDYGFANQDGTLITTGWGYDPYGRTVFYHWNGMVARGLISDASYYYNMDETDGHYIGQWAYNSIVVDGYAFDVDKMNATSAASRNADEYGCVSRRQCAYGNTVCNGIDYAAVFNARQYLNGSPDVEAAGFTTDNAILHFVNDGMPVGESGISPALGGFDPGYYRANYYDELNPKYGNDWKLYYYDYMCYGKAAGKVAYDLISSEAEQRYISF
;
A
#
# COMPACT_ATOMS: atom_id res chain seq x y z
N MET A 1 -18.87 -27.80 29.35
CA MET A 1 -19.83 -28.01 28.26
C MET A 1 -21.02 -27.10 28.44
N LYS A 2 -21.08 -25.98 27.72
CA LYS A 2 -22.33 -25.24 27.45
C LYS A 2 -22.16 -24.58 26.10
N ASN A 3 -22.87 -25.11 25.11
CA ASN A 3 -23.01 -24.57 23.76
C ASN A 3 -23.84 -23.31 23.83
N THR A 4 -23.24 -22.18 23.39
CA THR A 4 -24.02 -20.97 23.12
C THR A 4 -24.17 -20.83 21.61
N LYS A 5 -25.38 -21.09 21.14
CA LYS A 5 -25.82 -20.89 19.75
C LYS A 5 -25.82 -19.41 19.42
N PHE A 6 -25.09 -19.03 18.40
CA PHE A 6 -25.23 -17.71 17.76
C PHE A 6 -26.59 -17.62 17.07
N LYS A 7 -27.44 -16.75 17.59
CA LYS A 7 -28.71 -16.36 17.00
C LYS A 7 -28.49 -15.21 16.02
N GLY A 8 -29.07 -15.38 14.83
CA GLY A 8 -28.99 -14.56 13.66
C GLY A 8 -28.93 -13.02 13.86
N MET A 9 -27.96 -12.44 13.20
CA MET A 9 -27.91 -10.99 12.99
C MET A 9 -28.97 -10.58 11.95
N LYS A 10 -29.87 -9.72 12.39
CA LYS A 10 -30.83 -9.05 11.52
C LYS A 10 -30.05 -8.13 10.57
N LYS A 11 -30.44 -8.13 9.31
CA LYS A 11 -29.95 -7.22 8.28
C LYS A 11 -30.13 -5.79 8.77
N ALA A 12 -29.02 -5.11 9.06
CA ALA A 12 -29.00 -3.68 9.27
C ALA A 12 -29.02 -3.01 7.89
N THR A 13 -30.09 -2.28 7.64
CA THR A 13 -30.22 -1.40 6.47
C THR A 13 -29.18 -0.29 6.63
N VAL A 14 -28.16 -0.28 5.79
CA VAL A 14 -27.15 0.78 5.77
C VAL A 14 -27.82 2.03 5.18
N PHE A 15 -28.14 2.99 6.04
CA PHE A 15 -28.39 4.36 5.60
C PHE A 15 -27.05 4.97 5.24
N ALA A 16 -26.80 5.12 3.94
CA ALA A 16 -25.72 5.94 3.44
C ALA A 16 -26.07 7.41 3.79
N LEU A 17 -25.51 7.92 4.88
CA LEU A 17 -25.42 9.36 5.07
C LEU A 17 -24.28 9.83 4.16
N ALA A 18 -24.67 10.29 2.96
CA ALA A 18 -23.80 11.08 2.13
C ALA A 18 -23.53 12.40 2.86
N LEU A 19 -22.45 12.49 3.63
CA LEU A 19 -21.91 13.75 4.07
C LEU A 19 -21.24 14.38 2.85
N SER A 20 -21.99 15.27 2.17
CA SER A 20 -21.50 16.11 1.10
C SER A 20 -20.50 17.09 1.67
N CYS A 21 -19.23 16.72 1.76
CA CYS A 21 -18.14 17.66 1.85
C CYS A 21 -17.91 18.22 0.46
N MET A 22 -18.29 19.48 0.25
CA MET A 22 -17.84 20.26 -0.90
C MET A 22 -16.31 20.30 -0.88
N VAL A 23 -15.70 19.49 -1.72
CA VAL A 23 -14.32 19.68 -2.11
C VAL A 23 -14.31 20.82 -3.13
N THR A 24 -13.91 22.01 -2.67
CA THR A 24 -13.51 23.07 -3.57
C THR A 24 -12.27 22.62 -4.31
N MET A 25 -12.41 22.46 -5.62
CA MET A 25 -11.30 22.16 -6.53
C MET A 25 -10.24 23.24 -6.41
N PHE A 26 -9.09 22.89 -5.90
CA PHE A 26 -7.85 23.61 -6.14
C PHE A 26 -6.92 22.70 -6.95
N GLY A 27 -6.53 23.22 -8.09
CA GLY A 27 -5.41 22.91 -8.93
C GLY A 27 -5.06 21.43 -9.12
N THR A 28 -5.26 20.95 -10.35
CA THR A 28 -4.74 19.67 -10.85
C THR A 28 -3.21 19.59 -10.71
N ALA A 29 -2.73 19.12 -9.57
CA ALA A 29 -1.44 18.46 -9.51
C ALA A 29 -1.70 17.01 -9.91
N ALA A 30 -1.13 16.59 -11.06
CA ALA A 30 -1.21 15.22 -11.52
C ALA A 30 -0.66 14.30 -10.40
N ALA A 31 -1.47 13.36 -9.96
CA ALA A 31 -1.00 12.28 -9.11
C ALA A 31 0.24 11.64 -9.78
N PRO A 32 1.28 11.26 -9.02
CA PRO A 32 2.34 10.45 -9.59
C PRO A 32 1.69 9.19 -10.16
N ALA A 33 1.80 9.02 -11.47
CA ALA A 33 1.32 7.84 -12.14
C ALA A 33 1.92 6.63 -11.41
N PRO A 34 1.11 5.59 -11.12
CA PRO A 34 1.65 4.33 -10.67
C PRO A 34 2.70 3.93 -11.70
N VAL A 35 3.86 3.47 -11.22
CA VAL A 35 4.89 2.89 -12.09
C VAL A 35 4.35 1.52 -12.51
N HIS A 36 3.37 1.55 -13.41
CA HIS A 36 3.12 0.43 -14.28
C HIS A 36 4.18 0.54 -15.38
N ALA A 37 4.83 -0.55 -15.71
CA ALA A 37 5.51 -0.65 -16.98
C ALA A 37 4.54 -0.08 -18.02
N GLU A 38 4.96 0.93 -18.78
CA GLU A 38 4.22 1.43 -19.92
C GLU A 38 3.94 0.23 -20.83
N GLU A 39 2.78 -0.39 -20.65
CA GLU A 39 2.15 -1.07 -21.76
C GLU A 39 1.74 0.04 -22.72
N THR A 40 2.55 0.23 -23.74
CA THR A 40 2.17 0.99 -24.91
C THR A 40 0.83 0.42 -25.36
N GLU A 41 -0.26 1.15 -25.10
CA GLU A 41 -1.52 0.97 -25.81
C GLU A 41 -1.22 1.12 -27.30
N THR A 42 -0.83 0.04 -27.92
CA THR A 42 -1.09 -0.10 -29.34
C THR A 42 -2.59 -0.29 -29.43
N ALA A 43 -3.24 0.72 -30.01
CA ALA A 43 -4.66 0.72 -30.32
C ALA A 43 -5.10 -0.70 -30.65
N ALA A 44 -6.12 -1.19 -29.92
CA ALA A 44 -6.75 -2.45 -30.22
C ALA A 44 -7.20 -2.40 -31.67
N ALA A 45 -6.45 -3.07 -32.53
CA ALA A 45 -6.94 -3.39 -33.85
C ALA A 45 -8.15 -4.30 -33.61
N GLU A 46 -9.30 -3.94 -34.18
CA GLU A 46 -10.41 -4.86 -34.38
C GLU A 46 -9.86 -6.11 -35.07
N GLY A 47 -9.69 -7.18 -34.33
CA GLY A 47 -9.11 -8.41 -34.85
C GLY A 47 -8.31 -9.06 -33.75
N GLY A 48 -8.61 -10.30 -33.52
CA GLY A 48 -8.05 -11.13 -32.50
C GLY A 48 -6.53 -11.00 -32.37
N ARG A 49 -6.05 -11.23 -31.19
CA ARG A 49 -4.65 -11.21 -30.81
C ARG A 49 -3.80 -12.03 -31.79
N THR A 50 -2.77 -11.41 -32.34
CA THR A 50 -1.68 -12.13 -33.00
C THR A 50 -0.83 -12.74 -31.89
N VAL A 51 -1.00 -14.01 -31.58
CA VAL A 51 -0.28 -14.68 -30.50
C VAL A 51 0.98 -15.34 -31.08
N PRO A 52 2.17 -14.83 -30.82
CA PRO A 52 3.40 -15.44 -31.34
C PRO A 52 3.81 -16.74 -30.60
N PHE A 53 3.12 -17.10 -29.51
CA PHE A 53 3.55 -18.19 -28.63
C PHE A 53 2.79 -19.50 -28.81
N TYR A 54 1.68 -19.52 -29.54
CA TYR A 54 0.92 -20.73 -29.74
C TYR A 54 1.30 -21.40 -31.07
N SER A 55 1.45 -22.74 -31.05
CA SER A 55 1.54 -23.52 -32.29
C SER A 55 0.18 -23.53 -32.96
N LEU A 56 -0.19 -22.39 -33.56
CA LEU A 56 -1.43 -22.27 -34.30
C LEU A 56 -1.34 -23.07 -35.57
N VAL A 57 -2.12 -24.12 -35.65
CA VAL A 57 -2.22 -24.90 -36.87
C VAL A 57 -3.15 -24.16 -37.83
N LYS A 58 -2.58 -23.40 -38.74
CA LYS A 58 -3.30 -22.78 -39.85
C LYS A 58 -2.57 -23.17 -41.15
N ASP A 59 -2.84 -24.39 -41.58
CA ASP A 59 -2.15 -25.04 -42.72
C ASP A 59 -3.04 -25.16 -43.96
N GLY A 60 -4.14 -24.39 -44.03
CA GLY A 60 -5.14 -24.50 -45.08
C GLY A 60 -6.19 -25.56 -44.86
N GLY A 61 -6.27 -26.13 -43.66
CA GLY A 61 -7.31 -27.04 -43.23
C GLY A 61 -8.68 -26.34 -43.01
N ASN A 62 -9.64 -27.08 -42.47
CA ASN A 62 -11.01 -26.64 -42.30
C ASN A 62 -11.40 -26.62 -40.80
N TRP A 63 -11.94 -25.50 -40.33
CA TRP A 63 -12.57 -25.35 -39.03
C TRP A 63 -14.09 -25.43 -39.18
N ASP A 64 -14.74 -26.41 -38.55
CA ASP A 64 -16.16 -26.62 -38.61
C ASP A 64 -16.95 -26.02 -37.44
N GLY A 65 -16.25 -25.32 -36.53
CA GLY A 65 -16.78 -24.75 -35.28
C GLY A 65 -16.61 -25.67 -34.06
N SER A 66 -16.15 -26.91 -34.26
CA SER A 66 -15.93 -27.88 -33.20
C SER A 66 -14.61 -28.65 -33.34
N HIS A 67 -14.11 -28.82 -34.55
CA HIS A 67 -12.85 -29.51 -34.83
C HIS A 67 -12.09 -28.82 -35.97
N TYR A 68 -10.78 -28.82 -35.89
CA TYR A 68 -9.94 -28.38 -36.99
C TYR A 68 -9.34 -29.60 -37.71
N THR A 69 -9.74 -29.78 -38.95
CA THR A 69 -9.16 -30.83 -39.85
C THR A 69 -8.02 -30.18 -40.64
N LYS A 70 -6.81 -30.70 -40.48
CA LYS A 70 -5.63 -30.21 -41.21
C LYS A 70 -5.77 -30.48 -42.71
N ALA A 71 -4.88 -29.88 -43.53
CA ALA A 71 -4.86 -30.07 -44.97
C ALA A 71 -4.58 -31.55 -45.39
N ASP A 72 -3.92 -32.33 -44.54
CA ASP A 72 -3.67 -33.78 -44.73
C ASP A 72 -4.84 -34.68 -44.30
N GLY A 73 -5.95 -34.11 -43.85
CA GLY A 73 -7.16 -34.82 -43.41
C GLY A 73 -7.10 -35.32 -41.97
N THR A 74 -6.03 -35.05 -41.22
CA THR A 74 -5.94 -35.42 -39.81
C THR A 74 -6.56 -34.35 -38.91
N LEU A 75 -7.01 -34.73 -37.71
CA LEU A 75 -7.47 -33.75 -36.72
C LEU A 75 -6.26 -33.05 -36.03
N ALA A 76 -6.43 -31.75 -35.76
CA ALA A 76 -5.54 -31.04 -34.84
C ALA A 76 -5.94 -31.39 -33.40
N THR A 77 -4.98 -31.81 -32.58
CA THR A 77 -5.15 -32.22 -31.18
C THR A 77 -4.05 -31.67 -30.31
N ASP A 78 -4.31 -31.44 -29.04
CA ASP A 78 -3.38 -30.94 -28.02
C ASP A 78 -2.61 -29.67 -28.48
N VAL A 79 -3.34 -28.72 -29.06
CA VAL A 79 -2.77 -27.53 -29.68
C VAL A 79 -3.66 -26.30 -29.52
N PHE A 80 -3.03 -25.14 -29.38
CA PHE A 80 -3.74 -23.87 -29.49
C PHE A 80 -4.02 -23.55 -30.95
N PHE A 81 -5.25 -23.11 -31.24
CA PHE A 81 -5.74 -22.82 -32.58
C PHE A 81 -6.39 -21.44 -32.61
N PHE A 82 -6.06 -20.60 -33.57
CA PHE A 82 -6.68 -19.31 -33.82
C PHE A 82 -7.47 -19.37 -35.13
N ASP A 83 -8.81 -19.17 -35.05
CA ASP A 83 -9.69 -19.24 -36.22
C ASP A 83 -9.70 -17.98 -37.08
N GLY A 84 -9.09 -16.90 -36.59
CA GLY A 84 -9.09 -15.55 -37.18
C GLY A 84 -9.81 -14.54 -36.31
N THR A 85 -10.52 -14.99 -35.27
CA THR A 85 -11.25 -14.16 -34.30
C THR A 85 -10.92 -14.57 -32.87
N TYR A 86 -10.96 -15.87 -32.56
CA TYR A 86 -10.80 -16.42 -31.23
C TYR A 86 -9.66 -17.44 -31.17
N THR A 87 -9.05 -17.55 -30.02
CA THR A 87 -8.07 -18.58 -29.69
C THR A 87 -8.77 -19.71 -28.94
N TYR A 88 -8.52 -20.97 -29.31
CA TYR A 88 -9.03 -22.19 -28.71
C TYR A 88 -7.87 -23.07 -28.27
N TYR A 89 -8.07 -23.93 -27.26
CA TYR A 89 -7.23 -25.09 -27.03
C TYR A 89 -7.98 -26.35 -27.48
N LEU A 90 -7.47 -27.02 -28.49
CA LEU A 90 -8.04 -28.29 -28.99
C LEU A 90 -7.44 -29.44 -28.15
N GLN A 91 -8.33 -30.21 -27.51
CA GLN A 91 -7.99 -31.34 -26.65
C GLN A 91 -7.49 -32.54 -27.45
N ALA A 92 -7.15 -33.65 -26.76
CA ALA A 92 -6.67 -34.88 -27.39
C ALA A 92 -7.67 -35.51 -28.36
N ASP A 93 -8.96 -35.24 -28.20
CA ASP A 93 -10.03 -35.67 -29.11
C ASP A 93 -10.32 -34.66 -30.22
N GLY A 94 -9.58 -33.53 -30.25
CA GLY A 94 -9.74 -32.44 -31.21
C GLY A 94 -10.85 -31.45 -30.86
N SER A 95 -11.62 -31.69 -29.82
CA SER A 95 -12.66 -30.74 -29.37
C SER A 95 -12.08 -29.54 -28.62
N PRO A 96 -12.69 -28.34 -28.67
CA PRO A 96 -12.27 -27.20 -27.86
C PRO A 96 -12.46 -27.48 -26.36
N MET A 97 -11.45 -27.16 -25.56
CA MET A 97 -11.60 -27.07 -24.12
C MET A 97 -12.55 -25.93 -23.77
N LYS A 98 -13.49 -26.16 -22.85
CA LYS A 98 -14.52 -25.19 -22.47
C LYS A 98 -14.64 -25.09 -20.96
N ASP A 99 -14.96 -23.88 -20.49
CA ASP A 99 -15.15 -23.55 -19.07
C ASP A 99 -14.02 -24.12 -18.20
N LYS A 100 -12.78 -23.79 -18.54
CA LYS A 100 -11.63 -24.39 -17.89
C LYS A 100 -10.51 -23.39 -17.64
N LEU A 101 -10.09 -23.28 -16.39
CA LEU A 101 -8.79 -22.74 -16.02
C LEU A 101 -7.72 -23.79 -16.31
N THR A 102 -6.70 -23.43 -17.06
CA THR A 102 -5.60 -24.33 -17.44
C THR A 102 -4.28 -23.55 -17.51
N TYR A 103 -3.17 -24.29 -17.54
CA TYR A 103 -1.86 -23.65 -17.71
C TYR A 103 -1.65 -23.19 -19.15
N HIS A 104 -1.12 -21.99 -19.28
CA HIS A 104 -0.50 -21.53 -20.53
C HIS A 104 0.67 -22.45 -20.91
N PRO A 105 1.06 -22.55 -22.22
CA PRO A 105 2.19 -23.39 -22.66
C PRO A 105 3.54 -23.08 -22.01
N ASP A 106 3.72 -21.92 -21.37
CA ASP A 106 4.93 -21.60 -20.61
C ASP A 106 5.04 -22.38 -19.28
N GLY A 107 3.97 -23.05 -18.84
CA GLY A 107 3.93 -23.84 -17.62
C GLY A 107 3.84 -23.04 -16.32
N GLU A 108 3.81 -21.72 -16.38
CA GLU A 108 3.78 -20.82 -15.20
C GLU A 108 2.45 -20.11 -15.04
N HIS A 109 1.89 -19.58 -16.12
CA HIS A 109 0.69 -18.75 -16.07
C HIS A 109 -0.58 -19.58 -16.24
N ILE A 110 -1.66 -19.11 -15.64
CA ILE A 110 -2.99 -19.71 -15.78
C ILE A 110 -3.79 -18.84 -16.75
N ILE A 111 -4.49 -19.48 -17.67
CA ILE A 111 -5.40 -18.89 -18.63
C ILE A 111 -6.79 -19.50 -18.47
N TYR A 112 -7.79 -18.92 -19.10
CA TYR A 112 -9.15 -19.44 -19.09
C TYR A 112 -9.72 -19.55 -20.50
N LEU A 113 -10.28 -20.72 -20.79
CA LEU A 113 -11.14 -20.96 -21.95
C LEU A 113 -12.59 -20.82 -21.46
N ASP A 114 -13.37 -19.95 -22.05
CA ASP A 114 -14.76 -19.67 -21.65
C ASP A 114 -15.71 -20.84 -21.98
N THR A 115 -17.00 -20.63 -21.74
CA THR A 115 -18.03 -21.65 -22.01
C THR A 115 -18.19 -21.98 -23.50
N GLU A 116 -17.71 -21.12 -24.40
CA GLU A 116 -17.68 -21.32 -25.84
C GLU A 116 -16.35 -21.90 -26.32
N GLY A 117 -15.34 -21.90 -25.45
CA GLY A 117 -13.99 -22.39 -25.69
C GLY A 117 -13.02 -21.32 -26.14
N HIS A 118 -13.41 -20.03 -26.02
CA HIS A 118 -12.55 -18.92 -26.37
C HIS A 118 -11.61 -18.57 -25.22
N GLU A 119 -10.34 -18.32 -25.52
CA GLU A 119 -9.40 -17.78 -24.55
C GLU A 119 -9.77 -16.32 -24.21
N VAL A 120 -9.76 -16.00 -22.91
CA VAL A 120 -10.18 -14.71 -22.39
C VAL A 120 -8.98 -13.78 -22.19
N PHE A 121 -9.10 -12.52 -22.64
CA PHE A 121 -8.07 -11.48 -22.55
C PHE A 121 -8.64 -10.16 -22.04
N THR A 122 -7.83 -9.38 -21.35
CA THR A 122 -8.06 -7.98 -20.95
C THR A 122 -9.47 -7.73 -20.41
N SER A 123 -9.97 -8.64 -19.56
CA SER A 123 -11.33 -8.53 -19.06
C SER A 123 -11.56 -9.26 -17.73
N PHE A 124 -12.60 -8.79 -17.02
CA PHE A 124 -13.22 -9.58 -15.99
C PHE A 124 -14.10 -10.67 -16.61
N GLN A 125 -13.95 -11.89 -16.13
CA GLN A 125 -14.71 -13.03 -16.58
C GLN A 125 -15.24 -13.83 -15.40
N TYR A 126 -16.56 -14.03 -15.35
CA TYR A 126 -17.13 -15.03 -14.46
C TYR A 126 -16.82 -16.42 -15.01
N CYS A 127 -16.22 -17.26 -14.18
CA CYS A 127 -15.80 -18.62 -14.54
C CYS A 127 -16.71 -19.62 -13.81
N PRO A 128 -17.72 -20.21 -14.48
CA PRO A 128 -18.67 -21.13 -13.85
C PRO A 128 -18.01 -22.33 -13.16
N SER A 129 -16.94 -22.87 -13.74
CA SER A 129 -16.20 -24.02 -13.19
C SER A 129 -15.59 -23.78 -11.81
N VAL A 130 -15.40 -22.51 -11.41
CA VAL A 130 -14.88 -22.11 -10.09
C VAL A 130 -15.85 -21.21 -9.32
N GLU A 131 -16.97 -20.83 -9.93
CA GLU A 131 -18.07 -20.03 -9.35
C GLU A 131 -17.68 -18.62 -8.87
N TYR A 132 -16.67 -17.99 -9.50
CA TYR A 132 -16.28 -16.60 -9.20
C TYR A 132 -15.73 -15.87 -10.42
N THR A 133 -15.64 -14.55 -10.28
CA THR A 133 -15.07 -13.66 -11.29
C THR A 133 -13.56 -13.57 -11.13
N CYS A 134 -12.86 -13.72 -12.26
CA CYS A 134 -11.41 -13.54 -12.43
C CYS A 134 -11.14 -12.31 -13.30
N TYR A 135 -9.87 -11.86 -13.32
CA TYR A 135 -9.38 -10.93 -14.31
C TYR A 135 -8.20 -11.53 -15.06
N PHE A 136 -8.22 -11.38 -16.38
CA PHE A 136 -7.17 -11.83 -17.28
C PHE A 136 -6.55 -10.60 -17.96
N ASP A 137 -5.22 -10.55 -18.04
CA ASP A 137 -4.49 -9.45 -18.65
C ASP A 137 -4.47 -9.51 -20.19
N SER A 138 -3.69 -8.65 -20.82
CA SER A 138 -3.53 -8.61 -22.27
C SER A 138 -2.83 -9.85 -22.83
N GLN A 139 -2.17 -10.64 -21.99
CA GLN A 139 -1.57 -11.91 -22.36
C GLN A 139 -2.52 -13.09 -22.08
N GLY A 140 -3.70 -12.86 -21.54
CA GLY A 140 -4.63 -13.90 -21.09
C GLY A 140 -4.26 -14.48 -19.72
N TYR A 141 -3.33 -13.89 -18.99
CA TYR A 141 -2.85 -14.44 -17.72
C TYR A 141 -3.74 -14.02 -16.56
N LEU A 142 -4.07 -15.00 -15.72
CA LEU A 142 -4.86 -14.80 -14.52
C LEU A 142 -4.12 -13.95 -13.49
N TYR A 143 -4.72 -12.85 -13.06
CA TYR A 143 -4.21 -12.07 -11.94
C TYR A 143 -4.46 -12.76 -10.60
N LYS A 144 -3.44 -12.82 -9.76
CA LYS A 144 -3.46 -13.43 -8.43
C LYS A 144 -2.70 -12.57 -7.43
N ASP A 145 -3.26 -12.43 -6.22
CA ASP A 145 -2.70 -11.60 -5.14
C ASP A 145 -2.34 -10.19 -5.59
N GLN A 146 -3.18 -9.59 -6.43
CA GLN A 146 -2.85 -8.37 -7.13
C GLN A 146 -3.97 -7.34 -7.04
N ILE A 147 -3.57 -6.09 -6.76
CA ILE A 147 -4.41 -4.92 -6.95
C ILE A 147 -4.34 -4.57 -8.44
N THR A 148 -5.49 -4.43 -9.08
CA THR A 148 -5.57 -4.04 -10.49
C THR A 148 -6.41 -2.79 -10.68
N PHE A 149 -6.06 -2.01 -11.70
CA PHE A 149 -6.73 -0.77 -12.05
C PHE A 149 -7.38 -0.94 -13.43
N VAL A 150 -8.70 -0.77 -13.48
CA VAL A 150 -9.44 -0.81 -14.75
C VAL A 150 -10.20 0.50 -14.90
N GLY A 151 -9.71 1.37 -15.76
CA GLY A 151 -10.13 2.77 -15.82
C GLY A 151 -9.76 3.50 -14.51
N ASP A 152 -10.74 4.14 -13.90
CA ASP A 152 -10.62 4.85 -12.61
C ASP A 152 -10.96 3.98 -11.40
N LYS A 153 -11.21 2.69 -11.61
CA LYS A 153 -11.66 1.76 -10.58
C LYS A 153 -10.54 0.83 -10.14
N VAL A 154 -10.53 0.51 -8.86
CA VAL A 154 -9.54 -0.38 -8.23
C VAL A 154 -10.21 -1.66 -7.79
N TYR A 155 -9.54 -2.79 -8.02
CA TYR A 155 -10.01 -4.13 -7.69
C TYR A 155 -8.89 -4.93 -7.04
N TYR A 156 -9.23 -6.01 -6.32
CA TYR A 156 -8.25 -6.97 -5.81
C TYR A 156 -8.62 -8.39 -6.20
N LEU A 157 -7.67 -9.08 -6.79
CA LEU A 157 -7.73 -10.52 -7.10
C LEU A 157 -6.92 -11.25 -6.04
N ASN A 158 -7.52 -12.17 -5.31
CA ASN A 158 -6.86 -12.89 -4.22
C ASN A 158 -5.94 -14.04 -4.74
N ALA A 159 -5.38 -14.83 -3.84
CA ALA A 159 -4.45 -15.93 -4.15
C ALA A 159 -5.00 -16.96 -5.15
N ASN A 160 -6.32 -17.10 -5.22
CA ASN A 160 -6.99 -18.00 -6.17
C ASN A 160 -7.36 -17.29 -7.49
N GLY A 161 -7.05 -16.00 -7.63
CA GLY A 161 -7.48 -15.19 -8.76
C GLY A 161 -8.95 -14.76 -8.68
N LYS A 162 -9.60 -14.99 -7.53
CA LYS A 162 -10.98 -14.55 -7.29
C LYS A 162 -11.01 -13.05 -7.00
N MET A 163 -11.85 -12.32 -7.71
CA MET A 163 -12.15 -10.93 -7.40
C MET A 163 -12.86 -10.82 -6.05
N GLU A 164 -12.29 -10.05 -5.13
CA GLU A 164 -12.95 -9.74 -3.87
C GLU A 164 -14.14 -8.82 -4.10
N GLN A 165 -15.24 -9.09 -3.43
CA GLN A 165 -16.46 -8.31 -3.55
C GLN A 165 -17.37 -8.45 -2.33
N ASN A 166 -18.20 -7.42 -2.12
CA ASN A 166 -19.27 -7.41 -1.12
C ASN A 166 -18.79 -7.64 0.32
N GLY A 167 -17.68 -7.02 0.73
CA GLY A 167 -17.22 -7.12 2.11
C GLY A 167 -15.77 -6.74 2.35
N TRP A 168 -15.35 -6.94 3.58
CA TRP A 168 -13.96 -6.79 3.99
C TRP A 168 -13.15 -8.01 3.57
N PHE A 169 -11.93 -7.77 3.16
CA PHE A 169 -10.97 -8.81 2.78
C PHE A 169 -9.57 -8.44 3.26
N GLY A 170 -8.69 -9.44 3.41
CA GLY A 170 -7.27 -9.26 3.70
C GLY A 170 -6.42 -9.30 2.43
N PHE A 171 -5.42 -8.45 2.32
CA PHE A 171 -4.42 -8.54 1.26
C PHE A 171 -3.41 -9.66 1.54
N ALA A 172 -2.72 -10.15 0.51
CA ALA A 172 -1.76 -11.25 0.58
C ALA A 172 -0.61 -11.03 1.59
N ASN A 173 -0.34 -9.79 1.96
CA ASN A 173 0.70 -9.48 2.96
C ASN A 173 0.33 -9.89 4.40
N GLY A 174 -0.88 -10.42 4.64
CA GLY A 174 -1.35 -10.93 5.92
C GLY A 174 -1.58 -9.86 7.00
N ARG A 175 -1.44 -8.59 6.67
CA ARG A 175 -1.57 -7.46 7.61
C ARG A 175 -2.65 -6.47 7.18
N ASP A 176 -2.67 -6.10 5.91
CA ASP A 176 -3.58 -5.09 5.41
C ASP A 176 -4.90 -5.67 5.01
N TYR A 177 -5.93 -4.84 5.11
CA TYR A 177 -7.26 -5.18 4.69
C TYR A 177 -7.89 -4.01 3.92
N GLY A 178 -8.95 -4.30 3.19
CA GLY A 178 -9.73 -3.36 2.43
C GLY A 178 -11.20 -3.74 2.41
N PHE A 179 -12.01 -2.95 1.75
CA PHE A 179 -13.42 -3.23 1.52
C PHE A 179 -13.73 -3.20 0.03
N ALA A 180 -14.36 -4.25 -0.46
CA ALA A 180 -14.85 -4.35 -1.83
C ALA A 180 -16.38 -4.18 -1.87
N ASN A 181 -16.85 -3.34 -2.78
CA ASN A 181 -18.26 -3.16 -3.05
C ASN A 181 -18.88 -4.41 -3.71
N GLN A 182 -20.19 -4.40 -3.91
CA GLN A 182 -20.89 -5.52 -4.56
C GLN A 182 -20.40 -5.77 -6.00
N ASP A 183 -19.97 -4.73 -6.71
CA ASP A 183 -19.42 -4.83 -8.07
C ASP A 183 -17.91 -5.15 -8.09
N GLY A 184 -17.27 -5.39 -6.94
CA GLY A 184 -15.86 -5.68 -6.79
C GLY A 184 -14.96 -4.46 -6.71
N THR A 185 -15.48 -3.25 -6.94
CA THR A 185 -14.67 -2.03 -6.79
C THR A 185 -14.28 -1.82 -5.34
N LEU A 186 -13.01 -1.45 -5.09
CA LEU A 186 -12.56 -1.13 -3.76
C LEU A 186 -13.00 0.28 -3.33
N ILE A 187 -13.24 0.46 -2.04
CA ILE A 187 -13.27 1.81 -1.46
C ILE A 187 -11.83 2.33 -1.48
N THR A 188 -11.65 3.52 -2.03
CA THR A 188 -10.35 4.19 -2.17
C THR A 188 -10.46 5.66 -1.79
N THR A 189 -9.35 6.22 -1.30
CA THR A 189 -9.17 7.67 -1.07
C THR A 189 -10.35 8.27 -0.29
N GLY A 190 -10.68 7.70 0.86
CA GLY A 190 -11.83 8.18 1.63
C GLY A 190 -12.02 7.52 2.99
N TRP A 191 -12.87 8.15 3.78
CA TRP A 191 -13.28 7.65 5.08
C TRP A 191 -14.32 6.53 4.93
N GLY A 192 -14.23 5.54 5.81
CA GLY A 192 -15.18 4.43 5.90
C GLY A 192 -15.14 3.77 7.27
N TYR A 193 -15.58 2.53 7.32
CA TYR A 193 -15.63 1.77 8.56
C TYR A 193 -14.88 0.44 8.43
N ASP A 194 -14.36 -0.05 9.54
CA ASP A 194 -13.81 -1.40 9.66
C ASP A 194 -14.91 -2.44 9.99
N PRO A 195 -14.57 -3.74 10.06
CA PRO A 195 -15.54 -4.80 10.42
C PRO A 195 -16.22 -4.61 11.78
N TYR A 196 -15.63 -3.79 12.66
CA TYR A 196 -16.15 -3.52 14.01
C TYR A 196 -16.96 -2.22 14.08
N GLY A 197 -17.15 -1.53 12.95
CA GLY A 197 -17.87 -0.26 12.87
C GLY A 197 -17.06 0.95 13.33
N ARG A 198 -15.74 0.84 13.47
CA ARG A 198 -14.85 1.94 13.81
C ARG A 198 -14.43 2.67 12.54
N THR A 199 -14.24 3.98 12.63
CA THR A 199 -13.82 4.81 11.48
C THR A 199 -12.41 4.46 11.04
N VAL A 200 -12.20 4.33 9.71
CA VAL A 200 -10.91 4.11 9.05
C VAL A 200 -10.80 5.02 7.83
N PHE A 201 -9.59 5.18 7.30
CA PHE A 201 -9.35 5.85 6.03
C PHE A 201 -8.77 4.85 5.03
N TYR A 202 -9.34 4.79 3.82
CA TYR A 202 -8.85 3.94 2.75
C TYR A 202 -7.92 4.72 1.84
N HIS A 203 -6.74 4.17 1.57
CA HIS A 203 -5.76 4.68 0.62
C HIS A 203 -6.25 4.57 -0.83
N TRP A 204 -5.53 5.23 -1.74
CA TRP A 204 -5.78 5.15 -3.18
C TRP A 204 -5.74 3.72 -3.75
N ASN A 205 -5.04 2.81 -3.11
CA ASN A 205 -4.93 1.39 -3.47
C ASN A 205 -5.92 0.48 -2.73
N GLY A 206 -6.87 1.05 -1.98
CA GLY A 206 -7.88 0.33 -1.22
C GLY A 206 -7.43 -0.23 0.12
N MET A 207 -6.17 -0.08 0.51
CA MET A 207 -5.67 -0.49 1.83
C MET A 207 -6.09 0.51 2.91
N VAL A 208 -6.40 0.03 4.11
CA VAL A 208 -6.64 0.89 5.26
C VAL A 208 -5.35 1.58 5.70
N ALA A 209 -5.42 2.89 5.85
CA ALA A 209 -4.32 3.72 6.30
C ALA A 209 -3.98 3.46 7.78
N ARG A 210 -2.70 3.61 8.13
CA ARG A 210 -2.17 3.47 9.50
C ARG A 210 -1.24 4.61 9.82
N GLY A 211 -1.16 4.94 11.10
CA GLY A 211 -0.33 6.03 11.57
C GLY A 211 -0.91 7.41 11.29
N LEU A 212 -0.07 8.39 11.05
CA LEU A 212 -0.48 9.76 10.83
C LEU A 212 -0.91 9.97 9.38
N ILE A 213 -2.11 10.53 9.18
CA ILE A 213 -2.61 11.00 7.88
C ILE A 213 -3.04 12.46 7.97
N SER A 214 -3.10 13.16 6.84
CA SER A 214 -3.53 14.56 6.76
C SER A 214 -4.41 14.81 5.54
N ASP A 215 -5.39 15.69 5.68
CA ASP A 215 -6.22 16.21 4.58
C ASP A 215 -5.89 17.66 4.21
N ALA A 216 -4.66 18.11 4.48
CA ALA A 216 -4.17 19.47 4.34
C ALA A 216 -4.76 20.51 5.34
N SER A 217 -5.77 20.14 6.11
CA SER A 217 -6.37 20.99 7.14
C SER A 217 -6.13 20.46 8.54
N TYR A 218 -6.15 19.15 8.69
CA TYR A 218 -6.05 18.46 9.95
C TYR A 218 -5.13 17.23 9.83
N TYR A 219 -4.52 16.87 10.96
CA TYR A 219 -3.83 15.60 11.15
C TYR A 219 -4.75 14.63 11.87
N TYR A 220 -4.80 13.38 11.42
CA TYR A 220 -5.58 12.32 12.01
C TYR A 220 -4.65 11.19 12.41
N ASN A 221 -4.82 10.69 13.61
CA ASN A 221 -4.05 9.57 14.10
C ASN A 221 -4.85 8.27 13.91
N MET A 222 -4.30 7.38 13.10
CA MET A 222 -4.84 6.07 12.82
C MET A 222 -4.01 5.04 13.58
N ASP A 223 -4.66 4.06 14.20
CA ASP A 223 -3.97 3.01 14.96
C ASP A 223 -2.96 2.26 14.07
N GLU A 224 -1.75 2.06 14.56
CA GLU A 224 -0.67 1.41 13.81
C GLU A 224 -0.91 -0.09 13.59
N THR A 225 -1.77 -0.71 14.41
CA THR A 225 -2.04 -2.14 14.36
C THR A 225 -3.14 -2.46 13.37
N ASP A 226 -4.25 -1.75 13.42
CA ASP A 226 -5.45 -2.07 12.65
C ASP A 226 -6.04 -0.90 11.85
N GLY A 227 -5.46 0.31 11.96
CA GLY A 227 -5.81 1.46 11.15
C GLY A 227 -7.08 2.19 11.57
N HIS A 228 -7.72 1.86 12.72
CA HIS A 228 -8.87 2.63 13.14
C HIS A 228 -8.48 4.03 13.61
N TYR A 229 -9.39 4.98 13.43
CA TYR A 229 -9.21 6.36 13.88
C TYR A 229 -9.19 6.44 15.40
N ILE A 230 -8.12 7.00 15.97
CA ILE A 230 -7.95 7.17 17.42
C ILE A 230 -7.94 8.61 17.88
N GLY A 231 -7.92 9.59 16.99
CA GLY A 231 -8.07 10.98 17.36
C GLY A 231 -7.60 11.96 16.30
N GLN A 232 -8.29 13.08 16.24
CA GLN A 232 -7.80 14.26 15.54
C GLN A 232 -6.86 14.99 16.49
N TRP A 233 -5.74 15.43 15.96
CA TRP A 233 -4.83 16.27 16.73
C TRP A 233 -5.36 17.69 16.68
N ALA A 234 -6.19 18.01 17.65
CA ALA A 234 -6.56 19.38 17.86
C ALA A 234 -5.33 20.12 18.42
N TYR A 235 -5.12 21.32 17.96
CA TYR A 235 -4.21 22.39 18.38
C TYR A 235 -3.91 22.44 19.88
N ASN A 236 -3.48 21.34 20.47
CA ASN A 236 -3.16 21.28 21.88
C ASN A 236 -1.65 21.38 22.03
N SER A 237 -1.22 22.40 22.73
CA SER A 237 0.14 22.42 23.25
C SER A 237 0.26 21.34 24.33
N ILE A 238 1.34 20.56 24.25
CA ILE A 238 1.75 19.73 25.38
C ILE A 238 2.68 20.54 26.29
N VAL A 239 2.63 20.26 27.57
CA VAL A 239 3.54 20.87 28.53
C VAL A 239 4.58 19.80 28.93
N VAL A 240 5.86 20.05 28.64
CA VAL A 240 6.98 19.20 29.03
C VAL A 240 7.89 20.04 29.94
N ASP A 241 8.05 19.60 31.15
CA ASP A 241 8.92 20.23 32.17
C ASP A 241 8.68 21.76 32.30
N GLY A 242 7.41 22.17 32.20
CA GLY A 242 6.96 23.55 32.34
C GLY A 242 6.92 24.37 31.05
N TYR A 243 7.37 23.82 29.92
CA TYR A 243 7.35 24.47 28.61
C TYR A 243 6.22 23.93 27.73
N ALA A 244 5.49 24.82 27.07
CA ALA A 244 4.42 24.47 26.15
C ALA A 244 4.95 24.36 24.72
N PHE A 245 4.64 23.21 24.06
CA PHE A 245 4.97 22.94 22.66
C PHE A 245 3.70 22.68 21.86
N ASP A 246 3.68 23.17 20.64
CA ASP A 246 2.58 23.02 19.70
C ASP A 246 2.68 21.65 19.01
N VAL A 247 1.81 20.73 19.37
CA VAL A 247 1.80 19.35 18.86
C VAL A 247 1.56 19.30 17.35
N ASP A 248 0.74 20.21 16.81
CA ASP A 248 0.48 20.23 15.37
C ASP A 248 1.73 20.60 14.56
N LYS A 249 2.51 21.58 15.07
CA LYS A 249 3.79 21.91 14.43
C LYS A 249 4.77 20.76 14.49
N MET A 250 4.83 20.05 15.62
CA MET A 250 5.69 18.89 15.78
C MET A 250 5.30 17.80 14.77
N ASN A 251 4.02 17.50 14.65
CA ASN A 251 3.51 16.49 13.75
C ASN A 251 3.66 16.88 12.27
N ALA A 252 3.41 18.14 11.92
CA ALA A 252 3.67 18.66 10.58
C ALA A 252 5.15 18.51 10.18
N THR A 253 6.06 18.83 11.10
CA THR A 253 7.50 18.65 10.90
C THR A 253 7.87 17.20 10.66
N SER A 254 7.27 16.28 11.40
CA SER A 254 7.50 14.85 11.27
C SER A 254 6.88 14.26 10.00
N ALA A 255 5.67 14.67 9.62
CA ALA A 255 5.03 14.28 8.35
C ALA A 255 5.89 14.71 7.15
N ALA A 256 6.40 15.96 7.14
CA ALA A 256 7.33 16.43 6.12
C ALA A 256 8.63 15.63 6.08
N SER A 257 9.09 15.13 7.23
CA SER A 257 10.29 14.27 7.31
C SER A 257 10.08 12.90 6.71
N ARG A 258 8.84 12.41 6.68
CA ARG A 258 8.47 11.12 6.10
C ARG A 258 8.10 11.18 4.61
N ASN A 259 8.15 12.34 3.97
CA ASN A 259 7.69 12.52 2.60
C ASN A 259 6.30 11.91 2.39
N ALA A 260 5.33 12.39 3.17
CA ALA A 260 3.94 12.00 3.05
C ALA A 260 3.40 12.34 1.64
N ASP A 261 2.47 11.52 1.13
CA ASP A 261 1.76 11.82 -0.11
C ASP A 261 0.86 13.06 0.03
N GLU A 262 0.13 13.41 -1.02
CA GLU A 262 -0.75 14.59 -1.03
C GLU A 262 -1.87 14.56 0.04
N TYR A 263 -2.16 13.36 0.61
CA TYR A 263 -3.11 13.15 1.69
C TYR A 263 -2.43 13.03 3.06
N GLY A 264 -1.12 13.27 3.15
CA GLY A 264 -0.34 13.05 4.35
C GLY A 264 -0.13 11.57 4.70
N CYS A 265 -0.53 10.66 3.82
CA CYS A 265 -0.40 9.24 4.03
C CYS A 265 1.01 8.76 3.64
N VAL A 266 1.71 8.15 4.57
CA VAL A 266 3.02 7.57 4.32
C VAL A 266 2.86 6.18 3.71
N SER A 267 3.41 5.97 2.51
CA SER A 267 3.40 4.64 1.90
C SER A 267 4.19 3.65 2.77
N ARG A 268 3.85 2.35 2.71
CA ARG A 268 4.56 1.31 3.48
C ARG A 268 6.04 1.20 3.18
N ARG A 269 6.47 1.50 1.96
CA ARG A 269 7.91 1.56 1.62
C ARG A 269 8.61 2.70 2.34
N GLN A 270 7.87 3.75 2.71
CA GLN A 270 8.35 4.89 3.47
C GLN A 270 8.26 4.68 4.99
N CYS A 271 7.56 3.65 5.48
CA CYS A 271 7.68 3.14 6.86
C CYS A 271 9.02 2.42 7.11
N ALA A 272 10.08 2.79 6.42
CA ALA A 272 11.45 2.40 6.76
C ALA A 272 11.88 2.92 8.15
N TYR A 273 11.11 3.86 8.69
CA TYR A 273 11.31 4.44 10.03
C TYR A 273 10.80 3.53 11.17
N GLY A 274 9.92 2.57 10.89
CA GLY A 274 9.16 1.85 11.91
C GLY A 274 8.09 2.74 12.54
N ASN A 275 7.54 2.34 13.70
CA ASN A 275 6.62 3.18 14.46
C ASN A 275 7.37 4.38 15.06
N THR A 276 6.88 5.59 14.81
CA THR A 276 7.45 6.86 15.31
C THR A 276 6.49 7.62 16.22
N VAL A 277 5.28 7.08 16.45
CA VAL A 277 4.25 7.75 17.24
C VAL A 277 4.21 7.23 18.67
N CYS A 278 4.28 8.14 19.64
CA CYS A 278 4.13 7.85 21.06
C CYS A 278 3.28 8.95 21.73
N ASN A 279 2.29 8.53 22.54
CA ASN A 279 1.39 9.44 23.28
C ASN A 279 0.83 10.57 22.41
N GLY A 280 0.56 10.24 21.18
CA GLY A 280 -0.05 11.18 20.33
C GLY A 280 0.92 12.14 19.60
N ILE A 281 2.22 12.05 19.76
CA ILE A 281 3.23 12.84 19.08
C ILE A 281 4.00 11.96 18.10
N ASP A 282 4.19 12.46 16.90
CA ASP A 282 5.04 11.83 15.91
C ASP A 282 6.48 12.36 15.99
N TYR A 283 7.40 11.47 16.25
CA TYR A 283 8.83 11.78 16.43
C TYR A 283 9.66 11.56 15.16
N ALA A 284 9.06 11.31 14.00
CA ALA A 284 9.83 11.01 12.77
C ALA A 284 10.85 12.08 12.37
N ALA A 285 10.75 13.32 12.87
CA ALA A 285 11.75 14.37 12.67
C ALA A 285 13.07 14.12 13.43
N VAL A 286 13.01 13.32 14.50
CA VAL A 286 14.14 13.08 15.43
C VAL A 286 14.37 11.60 15.73
N PHE A 287 13.53 10.70 15.16
CA PHE A 287 13.57 9.27 15.44
C PHE A 287 13.32 8.40 14.21
N ASN A 288 14.11 7.35 14.08
CA ASN A 288 13.94 6.26 13.13
C ASN A 288 14.21 4.94 13.85
N ALA A 289 13.19 4.12 14.04
CA ALA A 289 13.27 2.92 14.87
C ALA A 289 14.37 1.95 14.41
N ARG A 290 14.54 1.76 13.11
CA ARG A 290 15.58 0.87 12.55
C ARG A 290 16.99 1.39 12.83
N GLN A 291 17.21 2.70 12.63
CA GLN A 291 18.52 3.31 12.89
C GLN A 291 18.83 3.33 14.39
N TYR A 292 17.82 3.60 15.21
CA TYR A 292 17.94 3.59 16.65
C TYR A 292 18.35 2.20 17.18
N LEU A 293 17.67 1.14 16.76
CA LEU A 293 18.00 -0.22 17.13
C LEU A 293 19.39 -0.65 16.61
N ASN A 294 19.73 -0.26 15.37
CA ASN A 294 21.07 -0.54 14.83
C ASN A 294 22.18 0.15 15.64
N GLY A 295 21.92 1.34 16.18
CA GLY A 295 22.83 2.09 17.05
C GLY A 295 22.84 1.64 18.51
N SER A 296 21.81 0.91 18.95
CA SER A 296 21.58 0.50 20.34
C SER A 296 21.26 -1.01 20.40
N PRO A 297 22.27 -1.89 20.21
CA PRO A 297 22.04 -3.34 20.18
C PRO A 297 21.52 -3.92 21.52
N ASP A 298 21.74 -3.26 22.61
CA ASP A 298 21.21 -3.57 23.92
C ASP A 298 19.71 -3.39 24.02
N VAL A 299 19.16 -2.38 23.36
CA VAL A 299 17.72 -2.14 23.24
C VAL A 299 17.04 -3.25 22.42
N GLU A 300 17.66 -3.67 21.32
CA GLU A 300 17.18 -4.81 20.53
C GLU A 300 17.27 -6.11 21.33
N ALA A 301 18.37 -6.34 22.06
CA ALA A 301 18.54 -7.49 22.92
C ALA A 301 17.54 -7.52 24.09
N ALA A 302 17.05 -6.36 24.53
CA ALA A 302 15.98 -6.24 25.52
C ALA A 302 14.58 -6.56 24.96
N GLY A 303 14.47 -6.86 23.66
CA GLY A 303 13.22 -7.29 22.98
C GLY A 303 12.42 -6.16 22.34
N PHE A 304 13.00 -4.96 22.24
CA PHE A 304 12.37 -3.89 21.46
C PHE A 304 12.53 -4.16 19.95
N THR A 305 11.48 -3.82 19.21
CA THR A 305 11.38 -3.99 17.76
C THR A 305 11.11 -2.66 17.09
N THR A 306 11.09 -2.61 15.77
CA THR A 306 10.70 -1.40 15.02
C THR A 306 9.30 -0.90 15.33
N ASP A 307 8.44 -1.73 15.92
CA ASP A 307 7.06 -1.36 16.26
C ASP A 307 6.96 -0.65 17.62
N ASN A 308 7.90 -0.90 18.54
CA ASN A 308 7.83 -0.38 19.92
C ASN A 308 9.09 0.33 20.43
N ALA A 309 10.17 0.39 19.64
CA ALA A 309 11.41 1.07 20.03
C ALA A 309 11.21 2.56 20.37
N ILE A 310 10.16 3.19 19.80
CA ILE A 310 9.79 4.56 20.15
C ILE A 310 9.49 4.73 21.64
N LEU A 311 8.95 3.72 22.31
CA LEU A 311 8.65 3.78 23.74
C LEU A 311 9.95 3.89 24.57
N HIS A 312 10.96 3.09 24.22
CA HIS A 312 12.29 3.18 24.87
C HIS A 312 12.92 4.54 24.59
N PHE A 313 12.93 4.98 23.31
CA PHE A 313 13.52 6.27 22.96
C PHE A 313 12.91 7.43 23.75
N VAL A 314 11.59 7.52 23.85
CA VAL A 314 10.92 8.62 24.55
C VAL A 314 11.11 8.57 26.04
N ASN A 315 11.10 7.37 26.66
CA ASN A 315 11.17 7.21 28.10
C ASN A 315 12.61 7.19 28.65
N ASP A 316 13.54 6.63 27.91
CA ASP A 316 14.91 6.35 28.36
C ASP A 316 15.96 7.10 27.53
N GLY A 317 15.86 7.09 26.19
CA GLY A 317 16.84 7.69 25.30
C GLY A 317 16.83 9.23 25.28
N MET A 318 15.67 9.84 25.09
CA MET A 318 15.56 11.32 25.08
C MET A 318 16.02 11.99 26.38
N PRO A 319 15.72 11.44 27.59
CA PRO A 319 16.18 12.03 28.85
C PRO A 319 17.70 12.08 28.99
N VAL A 320 18.43 11.22 28.32
CA VAL A 320 19.91 11.18 28.36
C VAL A 320 20.57 11.75 27.11
N GLY A 321 19.78 12.22 26.16
CA GLY A 321 20.27 12.88 24.94
C GLY A 321 20.76 11.92 23.85
N GLU A 322 20.17 10.73 23.73
CA GLU A 322 20.48 9.77 22.67
C GLU A 322 19.97 10.22 21.30
N SER A 323 20.76 10.00 20.26
CA SER A 323 20.32 10.27 18.89
C SER A 323 19.34 9.19 18.40
N GLY A 324 18.13 9.57 18.11
CA GLY A 324 17.10 8.68 17.56
C GLY A 324 17.21 8.43 16.05
N ILE A 325 17.99 9.27 15.34
CA ILE A 325 18.38 9.14 13.93
C ILE A 325 19.89 9.28 13.86
N SER A 326 20.57 8.47 13.04
CA SER A 326 22.02 8.58 12.89
C SER A 326 22.43 10.00 12.40
N PRO A 327 23.24 10.74 13.15
CA PRO A 327 23.75 12.05 12.71
C PRO A 327 24.54 11.98 11.43
N ALA A 328 25.23 10.86 11.18
CA ALA A 328 25.97 10.59 9.94
C ALA A 328 25.09 10.58 8.68
N LEU A 329 23.80 10.31 8.85
CA LEU A 329 22.80 10.34 7.76
C LEU A 329 22.03 11.67 7.71
N GLY A 330 22.54 12.71 8.37
CA GLY A 330 21.88 14.03 8.43
C GLY A 330 20.70 14.07 9.41
N GLY A 331 20.70 13.17 10.40
CA GLY A 331 19.68 13.11 11.43
C GLY A 331 19.92 14.09 12.58
N PHE A 332 18.93 14.16 13.49
CA PHE A 332 19.00 15.04 14.65
C PHE A 332 20.01 14.54 15.70
N ASP A 333 21.00 15.34 16.02
CA ASP A 333 21.94 15.16 17.14
C ASP A 333 21.63 16.21 18.22
N PRO A 334 21.12 15.80 19.40
CA PRO A 334 20.78 16.75 20.47
C PRO A 334 21.98 17.46 21.03
N GLY A 335 23.16 16.81 21.06
CA GLY A 335 24.42 17.40 21.53
C GLY A 335 24.89 18.53 20.60
N TYR A 336 24.91 18.24 19.29
CA TYR A 336 25.26 19.24 18.28
C TYR A 336 24.25 20.39 18.27
N TYR A 337 22.96 20.10 18.31
CA TYR A 337 21.90 21.11 18.31
C TYR A 337 22.04 22.05 19.53
N ARG A 338 22.22 21.48 20.73
CA ARG A 338 22.44 22.24 21.94
C ARG A 338 23.71 23.09 21.85
N ALA A 339 24.83 22.54 21.39
CA ALA A 339 26.09 23.24 21.29
C ALA A 339 26.04 24.40 20.31
N ASN A 340 25.42 24.18 19.14
CA ASN A 340 25.34 25.17 18.08
C ASN A 340 24.41 26.36 18.40
N TYR A 341 23.41 26.13 19.25
CA TYR A 341 22.45 27.15 19.69
C TYR A 341 22.49 27.37 21.20
N TYR A 342 23.67 27.19 21.80
CA TYR A 342 23.85 27.20 23.25
C TYR A 342 23.36 28.47 23.91
N ASP A 343 23.76 29.64 23.40
CA ASP A 343 23.43 30.95 23.98
C ASP A 343 21.91 31.25 23.92
N GLU A 344 21.19 30.65 22.97
CA GLU A 344 19.75 30.81 22.83
C GLU A 344 18.97 29.81 23.67
N LEU A 345 19.36 28.53 23.64
CA LEU A 345 18.56 27.44 24.16
C LEU A 345 18.93 27.03 25.59
N ASN A 346 20.23 27.11 25.95
CA ASN A 346 20.65 26.69 27.29
C ASN A 346 20.09 27.55 28.43
N PRO A 347 19.92 28.88 28.30
CA PRO A 347 19.22 29.68 29.29
C PRO A 347 17.76 29.27 29.52
N LYS A 348 17.13 28.65 28.51
CA LYS A 348 15.73 28.18 28.57
C LYS A 348 15.67 26.76 29.16
N TYR A 349 16.43 25.82 28.59
CA TYR A 349 16.25 24.40 28.80
C TYR A 349 17.32 23.75 29.69
N GLY A 350 18.43 24.43 29.93
CA GLY A 350 19.49 23.93 30.81
C GLY A 350 20.02 22.55 30.40
N ASN A 351 19.91 21.59 31.31
CA ASN A 351 20.37 20.22 31.11
C ASN A 351 19.23 19.24 30.77
N ASP A 352 18.03 19.73 30.56
CA ASP A 352 16.92 18.87 30.19
C ASP A 352 16.96 18.55 28.70
N TRP A 353 17.51 17.39 28.35
CA TRP A 353 17.70 16.96 26.99
C TRP A 353 16.39 16.86 26.21
N LYS A 354 15.28 16.43 26.83
CA LYS A 354 13.99 16.27 26.14
C LYS A 354 13.52 17.55 25.49
N LEU A 355 13.76 18.70 26.13
CA LEU A 355 13.31 20.00 25.64
C LEU A 355 13.99 20.40 24.34
N TYR A 356 15.21 19.94 24.07
CA TYR A 356 15.91 20.22 22.80
C TYR A 356 15.28 19.47 21.62
N TYR A 357 14.77 18.26 21.84
CA TYR A 357 14.04 17.52 20.80
C TYR A 357 12.71 18.22 20.47
N TYR A 358 11.96 18.60 21.50
CA TYR A 358 10.68 19.28 21.33
C TYR A 358 10.87 20.67 20.70
N ASP A 359 11.90 21.42 21.08
CA ASP A 359 12.25 22.69 20.45
C ASP A 359 12.54 22.52 18.95
N TYR A 360 13.37 21.52 18.61
CA TYR A 360 13.69 21.26 17.21
C TYR A 360 12.46 20.86 16.40
N MET A 361 11.65 19.97 16.90
CA MET A 361 10.43 19.51 16.23
C MET A 361 9.41 20.64 16.05
N CYS A 362 9.25 21.48 17.08
CA CYS A 362 8.23 22.54 17.09
C CYS A 362 8.68 23.81 16.36
N TYR A 363 9.95 24.18 16.48
CA TYR A 363 10.45 25.49 16.02
C TYR A 363 11.71 25.40 15.18
N GLY A 364 12.70 24.63 15.63
CA GLY A 364 14.06 24.67 15.09
C GLY A 364 14.13 24.26 13.63
N LYS A 365 13.51 23.13 13.26
CA LYS A 365 13.52 22.61 11.89
C LYS A 365 12.82 23.57 10.92
N ALA A 366 11.66 24.12 11.31
CA ALA A 366 10.94 25.10 10.49
C ALA A 366 11.72 26.41 10.33
N ALA A 367 12.54 26.77 11.32
CA ALA A 367 13.43 27.92 11.27
C ALA A 367 14.74 27.64 10.49
N GLY A 368 14.94 26.44 9.95
CA GLY A 368 16.15 26.05 9.24
C GLY A 368 17.37 25.86 10.15
N LYS A 369 17.18 25.62 11.46
CA LYS A 369 18.29 25.34 12.37
C LYS A 369 18.95 24.01 12.03
N VAL A 370 20.27 24.00 11.95
CA VAL A 370 21.07 22.81 11.68
C VAL A 370 21.20 21.99 12.96
N ALA A 371 20.91 20.71 12.87
CA ALA A 371 20.85 19.79 14.01
C ALA A 371 21.83 18.62 13.91
N TYR A 372 22.81 18.68 13.01
CA TYR A 372 23.85 17.67 12.81
C TYR A 372 25.07 18.32 12.16
N ASP A 373 26.24 17.68 12.34
CA ASP A 373 27.47 18.13 11.72
C ASP A 373 27.52 17.76 10.23
N LEU A 374 27.35 18.76 9.36
CA LEU A 374 27.38 18.58 7.91
C LEU A 374 28.73 18.02 7.41
N ILE A 375 29.85 18.37 8.05
CA ILE A 375 31.18 17.94 7.62
C ILE A 375 31.37 16.45 7.92
N SER A 376 30.99 16.01 9.11
CA SER A 376 31.04 14.60 9.49
C SER A 376 30.10 13.75 8.64
N SER A 377 28.87 14.21 8.37
CA SER A 377 27.91 13.50 7.56
C SER A 377 28.34 13.36 6.10
N GLU A 378 28.94 14.39 5.50
CA GLU A 378 29.48 14.33 4.15
C GLU A 378 30.72 13.41 4.05
N ALA A 379 31.57 13.41 5.05
CA ALA A 379 32.74 12.56 5.08
C ALA A 379 32.35 11.07 5.20
N GLU A 380 31.38 10.73 6.06
CA GLU A 380 30.89 9.36 6.21
C GLU A 380 30.11 8.87 4.98
N GLN A 381 29.32 9.73 4.34
CA GLN A 381 28.64 9.39 3.09
C GLN A 381 29.63 9.05 1.96
N ARG A 382 30.81 9.67 1.92
CA ARG A 382 31.86 9.32 0.96
C ARG A 382 32.49 7.94 1.24
N TYR A 383 32.50 7.48 2.48
CA TYR A 383 33.03 6.15 2.85
C TYR A 383 32.03 5.02 2.57
N ILE A 384 30.73 5.31 2.56
CA ILE A 384 29.67 4.32 2.28
C ILE A 384 29.43 4.13 0.76
N SER A 385 29.93 5.04 -0.07
CA SER A 385 29.79 5.00 -1.54
C SER A 385 30.93 4.30 -2.28
N PHE A 386 31.79 3.60 -1.59
CA PHE A 386 32.84 2.69 -2.10
C PHE A 386 32.57 1.28 -1.52
#